data_0b9f563d25ed02ccf32fae275bdcd49a
#
_entry.id   0b9f563d25ed02ccf32fae275bdcd49a
#
_cell.length_a   1.000
_cell.length_b   1.000
_cell.length_c   1.000
_cell.angle_alpha   90.00
_cell.angle_beta   90.00
_cell.angle_gamma   90.00
#
_symmetry.space_group_name_H-M   'P 1'
#
loop_
_entity.id
_entity.type
_entity.pdbx_description
1 polymer ?
#
loop_
_entity_poly.entity_id
_entity_poly.type
_entity_poly.pdbx_seq_one_letter_code
_entity_poly.pdbx_strand_id
1 'polypeptide(L)'
;TLHGDEPVQPDILLIMPDQMRGDCLSALGHPAVRTPTFDQLARQGVLFRRAYCTVPSCIPARYALMTGLYPQTSGVVGYQQAPIHGPTLPQVLRDAGFETALVGREMHQVADAAQLGYDLSVLGSTYVSNDAYAAALMSAVPEIHDVRQWVQGLELSYNHWQARPWPLSHELHPTTWVIAQAQRVVAEAPSDRPLFLTASFYAPH
;
A
#
# COMPACT_ATOMS: atom_id res chain seq x y z
N THR A 1 -4.32 -43.09 -15.07
CA THR A 1 -4.02 -41.64 -15.26
C THR A 1 -4.11 -40.97 -13.91
N LEU A 2 -2.96 -40.79 -13.30
CA LEU A 2 -2.85 -39.95 -12.08
C LEU A 2 -3.05 -38.51 -12.56
N HIS A 3 -4.20 -37.92 -12.29
CA HIS A 3 -4.33 -36.46 -12.25
C HIS A 3 -3.49 -36.00 -11.07
N GLY A 4 -2.28 -35.55 -11.33
CA GLY A 4 -1.50 -34.84 -10.35
C GLY A 4 -2.27 -33.57 -10.04
N ASP A 5 -2.61 -33.35 -8.76
CA ASP A 5 -3.09 -32.06 -8.29
C ASP A 5 -2.03 -31.04 -8.68
N GLU A 6 -2.37 -30.12 -9.59
CA GLU A 6 -1.52 -28.97 -9.85
C GLU A 6 -1.32 -28.24 -8.52
N PRO A 7 -0.09 -27.86 -8.18
CA PRO A 7 0.15 -27.18 -6.92
C PRO A 7 -0.70 -25.90 -6.87
N VAL A 8 -1.59 -25.81 -5.90
CA VAL A 8 -2.41 -24.61 -5.66
C VAL A 8 -1.46 -23.44 -5.43
N GLN A 9 -1.49 -22.46 -6.31
CA GLN A 9 -0.70 -21.25 -6.14
C GLN A 9 -1.21 -20.48 -4.91
N PRO A 10 -0.32 -20.08 -3.98
CA PRO A 10 -0.74 -19.35 -2.79
C PRO A 10 -1.13 -17.91 -3.12
N ASP A 11 -2.05 -17.35 -2.35
CA ASP A 11 -2.30 -15.91 -2.36
C ASP A 11 -1.06 -15.14 -1.91
N ILE A 12 -0.90 -13.93 -2.45
CA ILE A 12 0.19 -13.01 -2.12
C ILE A 12 -0.39 -11.73 -1.53
N LEU A 13 -0.09 -11.46 -0.27
CA LEU A 13 -0.46 -10.20 0.39
C LEU A 13 0.79 -9.34 0.61
N LEU A 14 0.87 -8.22 -0.09
CA LEU A 14 1.89 -7.20 0.10
C LEU A 14 1.34 -6.09 1.00
N ILE A 15 1.80 -6.03 2.26
CA ILE A 15 1.47 -4.95 3.20
C ILE A 15 2.59 -3.91 3.16
N MET A 16 2.25 -2.68 2.79
CA MET A 16 3.24 -1.62 2.57
C MET A 16 2.87 -0.34 3.32
N PRO A 17 3.35 -0.16 4.57
CA PRO A 17 3.27 1.13 5.26
C PRO A 17 4.27 2.12 4.65
N ASP A 18 3.84 3.36 4.42
CA ASP A 18 4.70 4.40 3.85
C ASP A 18 5.62 4.99 4.92
N GLN A 19 6.88 5.17 4.59
CA GLN A 19 7.90 5.80 5.45
C GLN A 19 8.17 5.07 6.79
N MET A 20 7.73 3.83 6.94
CA MET A 20 8.03 3.04 8.13
C MET A 20 9.50 2.66 8.15
N ARG A 21 10.20 3.03 9.21
CA ARG A 21 11.61 2.67 9.41
C ARG A 21 11.75 1.17 9.70
N GLY A 22 12.77 0.55 9.13
CA GLY A 22 13.01 -0.89 9.30
C GLY A 22 13.31 -1.30 10.75
N ASP A 23 13.75 -0.39 11.61
CA ASP A 23 13.97 -0.63 13.03
C ASP A 23 12.71 -0.44 13.91
N CYS A 24 11.59 0.02 13.33
CA CYS A 24 10.31 0.18 14.04
C CYS A 24 9.51 -1.13 14.13
N LEU A 25 10.19 -2.23 14.46
CA LEU A 25 9.58 -3.53 14.74
C LEU A 25 9.98 -4.01 16.15
N SER A 26 8.98 -4.43 16.95
CA SER A 26 9.28 -4.97 18.30
C SER A 26 10.12 -6.24 18.23
N ALA A 27 9.99 -7.06 17.19
CA ALA A 27 10.86 -8.22 16.93
C ALA A 27 12.34 -7.85 16.75
N LEU A 28 12.67 -6.59 16.41
CA LEU A 28 14.04 -6.07 16.30
C LEU A 28 14.52 -5.32 17.55
N GLY A 29 13.71 -5.34 18.62
CA GLY A 29 14.08 -4.72 19.90
C GLY A 29 13.79 -3.23 20.01
N HIS A 30 12.86 -2.69 19.21
CA HIS A 30 12.47 -1.29 19.34
C HIS A 30 11.92 -1.00 20.75
N PRO A 31 12.41 0.05 21.46
CA PRO A 31 12.13 0.22 22.89
C PRO A 31 10.66 0.60 23.19
N ALA A 32 9.97 1.25 22.26
CA ALA A 32 8.62 1.78 22.46
C ALA A 32 7.57 1.17 21.52
N VAL A 33 7.90 0.96 20.25
CA VAL A 33 6.95 0.45 19.26
C VAL A 33 6.59 -1.01 19.55
N ARG A 34 5.31 -1.32 19.46
CA ARG A 34 4.75 -2.67 19.62
C ARG A 34 4.10 -3.12 18.33
N THR A 35 4.60 -4.20 17.75
CA THR A 35 4.12 -4.78 16.49
C THR A 35 3.82 -6.28 16.62
N PRO A 36 2.87 -6.69 17.50
CA PRO A 36 2.70 -8.09 17.87
C PRO A 36 2.35 -9.01 16.69
N THR A 37 1.58 -8.51 15.71
CA THR A 37 1.24 -9.27 14.51
C THR A 37 2.45 -9.47 13.60
N PHE A 38 3.27 -8.44 13.40
CA PHE A 38 4.54 -8.59 12.65
C PHE A 38 5.51 -9.50 13.38
N ASP A 39 5.56 -9.46 14.72
CA ASP A 39 6.38 -10.37 15.53
C ASP A 39 5.92 -11.83 15.34
N GLN A 40 4.61 -12.06 15.25
CA GLN A 40 4.09 -13.38 14.96
C GLN A 40 4.46 -13.85 13.55
N LEU A 41 4.30 -13.00 12.54
CA LEU A 41 4.73 -13.31 11.18
C LEU A 41 6.24 -13.59 11.09
N ALA A 42 7.05 -12.82 11.81
CA ALA A 42 8.50 -13.03 11.90
C ALA A 42 8.88 -14.39 12.53
N ARG A 43 8.07 -14.87 13.49
CA ARG A 43 8.28 -16.21 14.10
C ARG A 43 7.84 -17.36 13.20
N GLN A 44 6.83 -17.14 12.36
CA GLN A 44 6.24 -18.16 11.47
C GLN A 44 6.88 -18.19 10.09
N GLY A 45 7.55 -17.12 9.70
CA GLY A 45 8.13 -16.92 8.38
C GLY A 45 9.61 -16.54 8.45
N VAL A 46 10.03 -15.63 7.58
CA VAL A 46 11.41 -15.14 7.46
C VAL A 46 11.47 -13.65 7.76
N LEU A 47 12.30 -13.25 8.70
CA LEU A 47 12.61 -11.85 9.00
C LEU A 47 13.91 -11.43 8.33
N PHE A 48 13.81 -10.59 7.30
CA PHE A 48 14.97 -9.99 6.63
C PHE A 48 15.50 -8.81 7.45
N ARG A 49 16.56 -9.01 8.21
CA ARG A 49 17.18 -7.97 9.06
C ARG A 49 18.00 -6.95 8.27
N ARG A 50 18.33 -7.24 7.02
CA ARG A 50 19.14 -6.40 6.12
C ARG A 50 18.47 -6.30 4.76
N ALA A 51 17.23 -5.80 4.74
CA ALA A 51 16.54 -5.42 3.52
C ALA A 51 16.86 -3.94 3.19
N TYR A 52 17.12 -3.66 1.94
CA TYR A 52 17.54 -2.33 1.47
C TYR A 52 16.62 -1.84 0.38
N CYS A 53 16.24 -0.57 0.47
CA CYS A 53 15.53 0.13 -0.57
C CYS A 53 16.54 0.70 -1.59
N THR A 54 16.21 0.67 -2.87
CA THR A 54 17.07 1.20 -3.94
C THR A 54 17.24 2.71 -3.86
N VAL A 55 16.18 3.43 -3.47
CA VAL A 55 16.18 4.87 -3.20
C VAL A 55 15.20 5.13 -2.05
N PRO A 56 15.61 5.82 -0.97
CA PRO A 56 14.73 6.10 0.17
C PRO A 56 13.80 7.29 -0.10
N SER A 57 13.02 7.20 -1.17
CA SER A 57 12.00 8.18 -1.58
C SER A 57 10.83 7.44 -2.22
N CYS A 58 9.59 7.85 -1.93
CA CYS A 58 8.37 7.10 -2.25
C CYS A 58 8.27 6.72 -3.73
N ILE A 59 8.35 7.70 -4.64
CA ILE A 59 8.15 7.46 -6.08
C ILE A 59 9.21 6.54 -6.67
N PRO A 60 10.52 6.81 -6.56
CA PRO A 60 11.52 5.93 -7.15
C PRO A 60 11.60 4.55 -6.48
N ALA A 61 11.34 4.46 -5.15
CA ALA A 61 11.30 3.18 -4.46
C ALA A 61 10.14 2.31 -4.96
N ARG A 62 8.95 2.90 -5.10
CA ARG A 62 7.77 2.20 -5.61
C ARG A 62 7.90 1.87 -7.09
N TYR A 63 8.51 2.75 -7.88
CA TYR A 63 8.83 2.46 -9.29
C TYR A 63 9.73 1.22 -9.40
N ALA A 64 10.80 1.18 -8.61
CA ALA A 64 11.70 0.02 -8.59
C ALA A 64 11.00 -1.26 -8.12
N LEU A 65 10.13 -1.17 -7.11
CA LEU A 65 9.31 -2.32 -6.64
C LEU A 65 8.40 -2.84 -7.75
N MET A 66 7.76 -1.95 -8.49
CA MET A 66 6.78 -2.31 -9.53
C MET A 66 7.45 -2.86 -10.79
N THR A 67 8.61 -2.35 -11.17
CA THR A 67 9.25 -2.68 -12.46
C THR A 67 10.46 -3.59 -12.34
N GLY A 68 11.00 -3.79 -11.13
CA GLY A 68 12.26 -4.48 -10.90
C GLY A 68 13.49 -3.70 -11.40
N LEU A 69 13.32 -2.44 -11.86
CA LEU A 69 14.40 -1.64 -12.43
C LEU A 69 15.05 -0.76 -11.37
N TYR A 70 16.38 -0.77 -11.32
CA TYR A 70 17.12 0.18 -10.51
C TYR A 70 16.96 1.61 -11.06
N PRO A 71 17.09 2.64 -10.19
CA PRO A 71 16.96 4.05 -10.60
C PRO A 71 17.92 4.47 -11.69
N GLN A 72 19.14 3.92 -11.74
CA GLN A 72 20.12 4.17 -12.80
C GLN A 72 19.61 3.69 -14.18
N THR A 73 18.82 2.62 -14.18
CA THR A 73 18.25 2.05 -15.41
C THR A 73 16.97 2.76 -15.82
N SER A 74 16.10 3.04 -14.85
CA SER A 74 14.80 3.69 -15.11
C SER A 74 14.91 5.20 -15.30
N GLY A 75 15.95 5.85 -14.77
CA GLY A 75 16.07 7.30 -14.69
C GLY A 75 15.18 7.96 -13.63
N VAL A 76 14.40 7.18 -12.88
CA VAL A 76 13.48 7.70 -11.86
C VAL A 76 14.21 7.78 -10.53
N VAL A 77 14.75 8.96 -10.22
CA VAL A 77 15.58 9.20 -9.03
C VAL A 77 14.97 10.18 -8.03
N GLY A 78 13.86 10.84 -8.39
CA GLY A 78 13.26 11.90 -7.57
C GLY A 78 11.72 11.90 -7.63
N TYR A 79 11.16 12.96 -7.10
CA TYR A 79 9.70 13.16 -6.99
C TYR A 79 9.15 13.71 -8.30
N GLN A 80 9.01 12.85 -9.29
CA GLN A 80 8.58 13.21 -10.63
C GLN A 80 7.62 12.20 -11.20
N GLN A 81 6.71 12.66 -12.04
CA GLN A 81 5.91 11.78 -12.88
C GLN A 81 6.81 11.11 -13.92
N ALA A 82 6.68 9.81 -14.06
CA ALA A 82 7.46 9.04 -15.02
C ALA A 82 6.60 7.95 -15.67
N PRO A 83 6.74 7.76 -16.99
CA PRO A 83 6.07 6.64 -17.65
C PRO A 83 6.65 5.32 -17.14
N ILE A 84 5.80 4.29 -17.08
CA ILE A 84 6.24 2.93 -16.76
C ILE A 84 6.79 2.30 -18.04
N HIS A 85 8.02 1.83 -17.96
CA HIS A 85 8.69 1.11 -19.05
C HIS A 85 8.75 -0.38 -18.73
N GLY A 86 8.17 -1.19 -19.60
CA GLY A 86 8.11 -2.63 -19.44
C GLY A 86 6.96 -3.11 -18.54
N PRO A 87 6.88 -4.42 -18.29
CA PRO A 87 5.83 -4.99 -17.47
C PRO A 87 6.00 -4.61 -16.00
N THR A 88 4.87 -4.43 -15.31
CA THR A 88 4.84 -4.23 -13.87
C THR A 88 4.63 -5.55 -13.13
N LEU A 89 4.95 -5.58 -11.83
CA LEU A 89 4.71 -6.73 -10.97
C LEU A 89 3.24 -7.22 -11.03
N PRO A 90 2.20 -6.35 -10.92
CA PRO A 90 0.82 -6.79 -11.09
C PRO A 90 0.54 -7.38 -12.48
N GLN A 91 1.08 -6.79 -13.55
CA GLN A 91 0.89 -7.32 -14.90
C GLN A 91 1.47 -8.72 -15.04
N VAL A 92 2.70 -8.94 -14.55
CA VAL A 92 3.35 -10.26 -14.59
C VAL A 92 2.55 -11.31 -13.80
N LEU A 93 2.05 -10.93 -12.63
CA LEU A 93 1.23 -11.84 -11.81
C LEU A 93 -0.13 -12.10 -12.44
N ARG A 94 -0.79 -11.10 -13.02
CA ARG A 94 -2.02 -11.28 -13.77
C ARG A 94 -1.84 -12.24 -14.96
N ASP A 95 -0.75 -12.06 -15.72
CA ASP A 95 -0.42 -12.94 -16.84
C ASP A 95 -0.10 -14.37 -16.39
N ALA A 96 0.31 -14.55 -15.12
CA ALA A 96 0.47 -15.82 -14.44
C ALA A 96 -0.83 -16.39 -13.81
N GLY A 97 -1.98 -15.73 -14.04
CA GLY A 97 -3.29 -16.20 -13.60
C GLY A 97 -3.80 -15.65 -12.26
N PHE A 98 -3.09 -14.70 -11.64
CA PHE A 98 -3.57 -14.06 -10.42
C PHE A 98 -4.68 -13.03 -10.70
N GLU A 99 -5.64 -12.92 -9.79
CA GLU A 99 -6.41 -11.69 -9.58
C GLU A 99 -5.51 -10.67 -8.91
N THR A 100 -5.47 -9.42 -9.41
CA THR A 100 -4.55 -8.41 -8.87
C THR A 100 -5.29 -7.19 -8.35
N ALA A 101 -5.05 -6.82 -7.09
CA ALA A 101 -5.74 -5.70 -6.44
C ALA A 101 -4.79 -4.76 -5.71
N LEU A 102 -5.09 -3.45 -5.79
CA LEU A 102 -4.46 -2.40 -5.00
C LEU A 102 -5.52 -1.74 -4.12
N VAL A 103 -5.26 -1.67 -2.82
CA VAL A 103 -6.07 -0.94 -1.85
C VAL A 103 -5.23 0.09 -1.13
N GLY A 104 -5.73 1.32 -1.04
CA GLY A 104 -5.12 2.41 -0.30
C GLY A 104 -4.32 3.37 -1.17
N ARG A 105 -3.08 3.67 -0.79
CA ARG A 105 -2.28 4.72 -1.41
C ARG A 105 -1.58 4.25 -2.69
N GLU A 106 -1.90 4.91 -3.78
CA GLU A 106 -1.08 4.91 -5.00
C GLU A 106 -0.09 6.08 -4.94
N MET A 107 1.16 5.86 -5.31
CA MET A 107 2.23 6.87 -5.27
C MET A 107 3.22 6.70 -6.42
N HIS A 108 2.73 6.28 -7.57
CA HIS A 108 3.60 6.04 -8.72
C HIS A 108 3.69 7.26 -9.64
N GLN A 109 2.81 8.24 -9.46
CA GLN A 109 2.75 9.45 -10.29
C GLN A 109 2.64 9.12 -11.78
N VAL A 110 1.88 8.10 -12.12
CA VAL A 110 1.52 7.79 -13.51
C VAL A 110 0.32 8.60 -13.95
N ALA A 111 0.22 8.88 -15.24
CA ALA A 111 -0.91 9.64 -15.79
C ALA A 111 -2.24 8.87 -15.69
N ASP A 112 -2.17 7.54 -15.75
CA ASP A 112 -3.31 6.64 -15.64
C ASP A 112 -2.94 5.46 -14.75
N ALA A 113 -3.68 5.26 -13.65
CA ALA A 113 -3.46 4.16 -12.71
C ALA A 113 -3.63 2.78 -13.37
N ALA A 114 -4.38 2.67 -14.47
CA ALA A 114 -4.48 1.43 -15.25
C ALA A 114 -3.12 0.96 -15.79
N GLN A 115 -2.16 1.87 -15.98
CA GLN A 115 -0.78 1.52 -16.39
C GLN A 115 -0.04 0.68 -15.35
N LEU A 116 -0.47 0.69 -14.09
CA LEU A 116 0.09 -0.16 -13.04
C LEU A 116 -0.26 -1.64 -13.24
N GLY A 117 -1.36 -1.93 -13.94
CA GLY A 117 -1.75 -3.27 -14.33
C GLY A 117 -2.52 -4.07 -13.28
N TYR A 118 -3.06 -3.41 -12.25
CA TYR A 118 -4.01 -4.05 -11.34
C TYR A 118 -5.38 -4.21 -12.01
N ASP A 119 -6.06 -5.34 -11.74
CA ASP A 119 -7.44 -5.59 -12.16
C ASP A 119 -8.42 -4.72 -11.37
N LEU A 120 -8.14 -4.53 -10.07
CA LEU A 120 -8.93 -3.70 -9.17
C LEU A 120 -8.05 -2.68 -8.44
N SER A 121 -8.49 -1.43 -8.41
CA SER A 121 -7.84 -0.38 -7.61
C SER A 121 -8.88 0.37 -6.77
N VAL A 122 -8.77 0.26 -5.44
CA VAL A 122 -9.58 1.00 -4.47
C VAL A 122 -8.68 2.03 -3.78
N LEU A 123 -8.55 3.20 -4.42
CA LEU A 123 -7.60 4.21 -3.98
C LEU A 123 -8.15 5.04 -2.83
N GLY A 124 -7.31 5.32 -1.85
CA GLY A 124 -7.66 6.15 -0.70
C GLY A 124 -6.46 6.70 0.04
N SER A 125 -6.45 8.01 0.24
CA SER A 125 -5.42 8.71 0.99
C SER A 125 -5.95 10.04 1.55
N THR A 126 -5.19 10.67 2.41
CA THR A 126 -5.48 12.02 2.91
C THR A 126 -4.89 13.12 2.01
N TYR A 127 -4.21 12.75 0.92
CA TYR A 127 -3.56 13.70 0.00
C TYR A 127 -4.43 14.12 -1.18
N VAL A 128 -5.44 13.31 -1.49
CA VAL A 128 -6.26 13.46 -2.68
C VAL A 128 -7.67 13.83 -2.24
N SER A 129 -8.26 14.82 -2.88
CA SER A 129 -9.57 15.34 -2.51
C SER A 129 -10.75 14.53 -3.08
N ASN A 130 -10.49 13.61 -4.00
CA ASN A 130 -11.53 12.92 -4.79
C ASN A 130 -11.30 11.42 -4.98
N ASP A 131 -10.58 10.76 -4.08
CA ASP A 131 -10.47 9.30 -4.06
C ASP A 131 -11.61 8.63 -3.29
N ALA A 132 -11.62 7.29 -3.24
CA ALA A 132 -12.68 6.55 -2.57
C ALA A 132 -12.72 6.77 -1.05
N TYR A 133 -11.56 7.01 -0.41
CA TYR A 133 -11.52 7.37 1.00
C TYR A 133 -12.13 8.75 1.24
N ALA A 134 -11.78 9.73 0.41
CA ALA A 134 -12.34 11.08 0.51
C ALA A 134 -13.87 11.04 0.36
N ALA A 135 -14.38 10.31 -0.61
CA ALA A 135 -15.81 10.14 -0.80
C ALA A 135 -16.50 9.49 0.41
N ALA A 136 -15.90 8.45 0.97
CA ALA A 136 -16.43 7.77 2.15
C ALA A 136 -16.43 8.68 3.39
N LEU A 137 -15.34 9.42 3.62
CA LEU A 137 -15.23 10.33 4.76
C LEU A 137 -16.21 11.50 4.66
N MET A 138 -16.32 12.13 3.50
CA MET A 138 -17.28 13.23 3.27
C MET A 138 -18.73 12.77 3.37
N SER A 139 -19.02 11.53 2.99
CA SER A 139 -20.36 10.95 3.18
C SER A 139 -20.69 10.72 4.65
N ALA A 140 -19.71 10.31 5.45
CA ALA A 140 -19.88 10.05 6.88
C ALA A 140 -19.86 11.33 7.73
N VAL A 141 -19.19 12.37 7.27
CA VAL A 141 -19.02 13.67 7.96
C VAL A 141 -19.27 14.79 6.93
N PRO A 142 -20.54 15.16 6.69
CA PRO A 142 -20.92 16.12 5.66
C PRO A 142 -20.32 17.53 5.79
N GLU A 143 -19.83 17.88 6.97
CA GLU A 143 -19.14 19.15 7.23
C GLU A 143 -17.74 19.20 6.61
N ILE A 144 -17.18 18.07 6.25
CA ILE A 144 -15.90 17.96 5.53
C ILE A 144 -16.18 18.04 4.03
N HIS A 145 -15.81 19.14 3.41
CA HIS A 145 -16.02 19.35 1.97
C HIS A 145 -14.79 19.05 1.11
N ASP A 146 -13.61 18.97 1.74
CA ASP A 146 -12.33 18.59 1.13
C ASP A 146 -11.44 17.96 2.19
N VAL A 147 -11.15 16.66 2.03
CA VAL A 147 -10.39 15.87 3.01
C VAL A 147 -8.98 16.41 3.18
N ARG A 148 -8.31 16.80 2.09
CA ARG A 148 -6.95 17.32 2.13
C ARG A 148 -6.89 18.66 2.90
N GLN A 149 -7.79 19.56 2.59
CA GLN A 149 -7.87 20.85 3.29
C GLN A 149 -8.24 20.67 4.76
N TRP A 150 -9.16 19.77 5.05
CA TRP A 150 -9.56 19.46 6.42
C TRP A 150 -8.39 18.91 7.25
N VAL A 151 -7.61 17.93 6.71
CA VAL A 151 -6.42 17.38 7.38
C VAL A 151 -5.37 18.47 7.60
N GLN A 152 -5.15 19.37 6.63
CA GLN A 152 -4.25 20.51 6.79
C GLN A 152 -4.73 21.47 7.89
N GLY A 153 -6.03 21.65 8.03
CA GLY A 153 -6.66 22.46 9.08
C GLY A 153 -6.50 21.90 10.50
N LEU A 154 -6.12 20.62 10.65
CA LEU A 154 -5.76 20.04 11.95
C LEU A 154 -4.37 20.48 12.46
N GLU A 155 -3.76 21.45 11.82
CA GLU A 155 -2.40 21.93 12.11
C GLU A 155 -1.33 20.83 11.97
N LEU A 156 -1.62 19.81 11.17
CA LEU A 156 -0.69 18.77 10.78
C LEU A 156 -0.09 19.16 9.43
N SER A 157 1.19 19.48 9.42
CA SER A 157 1.93 19.68 8.18
C SER A 157 2.59 18.38 7.78
N TYR A 158 2.54 18.07 6.48
CA TYR A 158 3.25 16.92 5.93
C TYR A 158 4.76 17.05 6.20
N ASN A 159 5.39 15.93 6.57
CA ASN A 159 6.81 15.87 6.93
C ASN A 159 7.18 16.57 8.23
N HIS A 160 6.24 16.85 9.12
CA HIS A 160 6.53 17.31 10.46
C HIS A 160 6.61 16.13 11.44
N TRP A 161 7.35 16.34 12.55
CA TRP A 161 7.47 15.36 13.63
C TRP A 161 6.24 15.34 14.56
N GLN A 162 5.34 16.29 14.42
CA GLN A 162 4.15 16.43 15.26
C GLN A 162 3.17 15.31 15.00
N ALA A 163 2.63 14.74 16.06
CA ALA A 163 1.53 13.80 16.03
C ALA A 163 0.36 14.33 16.86
N ARG A 164 -0.85 14.05 16.43
CA ARG A 164 -2.07 14.42 17.16
C ARG A 164 -3.02 13.24 17.20
N PRO A 165 -3.89 13.15 18.24
CA PRO A 165 -4.99 12.19 18.22
C PRO A 165 -5.88 12.41 17.00
N TRP A 166 -6.34 11.33 16.40
CA TRP A 166 -7.35 11.39 15.36
C TRP A 166 -8.66 11.94 15.93
N PRO A 167 -9.26 13.01 15.36
CA PRO A 167 -10.37 13.73 15.97
C PRO A 167 -11.75 13.09 15.71
N LEU A 168 -11.84 12.14 14.82
CA LEU A 168 -13.07 11.42 14.48
C LEU A 168 -13.06 10.00 15.06
N SER A 169 -14.14 9.24 14.82
CA SER A 169 -14.18 7.85 15.24
C SER A 169 -13.10 7.01 14.57
N HIS A 170 -12.66 5.94 15.23
CA HIS A 170 -11.59 5.07 14.76
C HIS A 170 -11.90 4.42 13.40
N GLU A 171 -13.17 4.14 13.15
CA GLU A 171 -13.65 3.54 11.89
C GLU A 171 -13.40 4.45 10.68
N LEU A 172 -13.37 5.76 10.90
CA LEU A 172 -13.10 6.76 9.86
C LEU A 172 -11.61 7.05 9.66
N HIS A 173 -10.74 6.45 10.48
CA HIS A 173 -9.30 6.62 10.30
C HIS A 173 -8.83 6.01 8.98
N PRO A 174 -7.98 6.70 8.19
CA PRO A 174 -7.57 6.19 6.87
C PRO A 174 -6.94 4.80 6.92
N THR A 175 -6.16 4.48 7.95
CA THR A 175 -5.60 3.12 8.14
C THR A 175 -6.70 2.07 8.32
N THR A 176 -7.71 2.36 9.15
CA THR A 176 -8.85 1.46 9.39
C THR A 176 -9.66 1.26 8.13
N TRP A 177 -9.87 2.34 7.36
CA TRP A 177 -10.55 2.26 6.08
C TRP A 177 -9.81 1.36 5.08
N VAL A 178 -8.49 1.50 4.95
CA VAL A 178 -7.67 0.62 4.07
C VAL A 178 -7.80 -0.85 4.50
N ILE A 179 -7.75 -1.13 5.82
CA ILE A 179 -7.93 -2.50 6.34
C ILE A 179 -9.31 -3.04 5.94
N ALA A 180 -10.38 -2.27 6.14
CA ALA A 180 -11.73 -2.69 5.80
C ALA A 180 -11.89 -2.97 4.30
N GLN A 181 -11.33 -2.12 3.44
CA GLN A 181 -11.35 -2.36 1.99
C GLN A 181 -10.52 -3.59 1.59
N ALA A 182 -9.34 -3.78 2.18
CA ALA A 182 -8.52 -4.96 1.93
C ALA A 182 -9.22 -6.26 2.35
N GLN A 183 -9.88 -6.27 3.51
CA GLN A 183 -10.70 -7.40 3.96
C GLN A 183 -11.87 -7.69 3.02
N ARG A 184 -12.51 -6.64 2.48
CA ARG A 184 -13.57 -6.80 1.48
C ARG A 184 -13.04 -7.43 0.20
N VAL A 185 -11.91 -6.95 -0.32
CA VAL A 185 -11.28 -7.54 -1.51
C VAL A 185 -10.96 -9.03 -1.29
N VAL A 186 -10.41 -9.40 -0.14
CA VAL A 186 -10.14 -10.80 0.18
C VAL A 186 -11.43 -11.63 0.25
N ALA A 187 -12.50 -11.09 0.83
CA ALA A 187 -13.78 -11.79 0.95
C ALA A 187 -14.53 -11.96 -0.39
N GLU A 188 -14.33 -11.03 -1.32
CA GLU A 188 -14.95 -11.00 -2.64
C GLU A 188 -14.07 -11.63 -3.73
N ALA A 189 -12.81 -12.02 -3.40
CA ALA A 189 -11.87 -12.59 -4.35
C ALA A 189 -12.40 -13.91 -4.96
N PRO A 190 -12.19 -14.15 -6.25
CA PRO A 190 -12.54 -15.41 -6.89
C PRO A 190 -11.85 -16.61 -6.22
N SER A 191 -12.57 -17.72 -6.06
CA SER A 191 -12.03 -18.93 -5.45
C SER A 191 -11.27 -19.84 -6.44
N ASP A 192 -11.32 -19.53 -7.74
CA ASP A 192 -10.76 -20.33 -8.83
C ASP A 192 -9.37 -19.86 -9.28
N ARG A 193 -8.88 -18.75 -8.73
CA ARG A 193 -7.54 -18.21 -9.01
C ARG A 193 -6.94 -17.54 -7.78
N PRO A 194 -5.59 -17.52 -7.65
CA PRO A 194 -4.92 -16.89 -6.51
C PRO A 194 -5.05 -15.37 -6.56
N LEU A 195 -5.03 -14.74 -5.40
CA LEU A 195 -5.09 -13.29 -5.22
C LEU A 195 -3.68 -12.71 -5.00
N PHE A 196 -3.33 -11.65 -5.73
CA PHE A 196 -2.27 -10.72 -5.36
C PHE A 196 -2.88 -9.41 -4.87
N LEU A 197 -2.80 -9.15 -3.57
CA LEU A 197 -3.32 -7.93 -2.96
C LEU A 197 -2.18 -7.05 -2.44
N THR A 198 -2.11 -5.82 -2.93
CA THR A 198 -1.28 -4.75 -2.34
C THR A 198 -2.15 -3.90 -1.42
N ALA A 199 -1.91 -3.99 -0.11
CA ALA A 199 -2.49 -3.11 0.89
C ALA A 199 -1.49 -2.00 1.24
N SER A 200 -1.69 -0.82 0.68
CA SER A 200 -0.75 0.31 0.76
C SER A 200 -1.27 1.38 1.72
N PHE A 201 -0.57 1.58 2.82
CA PHE A 201 -0.94 2.52 3.88
C PHE A 201 -0.18 3.84 3.75
N TYR A 202 -0.86 4.93 4.06
CA TYR A 202 -0.22 6.23 4.18
C TYR A 202 0.63 6.32 5.46
N ALA A 203 0.10 5.85 6.57
CA ALA A 203 0.81 5.85 7.85
C ALA A 203 2.01 4.87 7.84
N PRO A 204 3.09 5.25 8.57
CA PRO A 204 3.24 6.37 9.50
C PRO A 204 3.84 7.66 8.89
N HIS A 205 3.76 7.86 7.57
CA HIS A 205 4.25 9.06 6.88
C HIS A 205 3.73 10.35 7.50
#